data_581d6d338e2b05652a61279d0e1819f2
#
_entry.id   581d6d338e2b05652a61279d0e1819f2
#
_cell.length_a   1.000
_cell.length_b   1.000
_cell.length_c   1.000
_cell.angle_alpha   90.00
_cell.angle_beta   90.00
_cell.angle_gamma   90.00
#
_symmetry.space_group_name_H-M   'P 1'
#
loop_
_entity.id
_entity.type
_entity.pdbx_description
1 polymer ?
#
loop_
_entity_poly.entity_id
_entity_poly.type
_entity_poly.pdbx_seq_one_letter_code
_entity_poly.pdbx_strand_id
1 'polypeptide(L)'
;MKICGGYLAGSETDWLSQHIVFPEYFRQKFYETGNLWPDFAMELGGGQNIWNFAYYGLYNPLYLLSFLLPFVDMADYVQAVMLLTWISSGLLCYTWLKNGHFRQEDSFFGALLLILSGPTVYHTSMQIMFVSYMPFLLLTLMGYDRYVSRGKYGFLTAGTFLMVLTSFYFAVGGVAALLVYGLCGWKKEWASSPLVLIRSLWRQFYPAFFGGLLSFFYLVPMCLAMLGGRSEENSYSLTDLLLPEGNPLKLLYSPYGMGLTAMAAVVLCVSLFYRRCREKYMAACVCLLLLVPAAS
;
A
#
# COMPACT_ATOMS: atom_id res chain seq x y z
N MET A 1 -21.98 18.32 4.96
CA MET A 1 -20.86 17.76 5.66
C MET A 1 -20.38 18.68 6.78
N LYS A 2 -20.51 18.28 8.05
CA LYS A 2 -20.25 19.14 9.22
C LYS A 2 -19.40 18.43 10.28
N ILE A 3 -18.37 17.72 9.85
CA ILE A 3 -17.36 17.18 10.75
C ILE A 3 -16.21 18.19 10.73
N CYS A 4 -15.73 18.64 11.88
CA CYS A 4 -14.67 19.65 12.04
C CYS A 4 -15.01 21.07 11.58
N GLY A 5 -16.19 21.61 11.92
CA GLY A 5 -16.51 23.03 11.71
C GLY A 5 -16.75 23.44 10.25
N GLY A 6 -17.05 22.48 9.37
CA GLY A 6 -17.36 22.73 7.96
C GLY A 6 -16.14 22.66 7.03
N TYR A 7 -14.96 22.28 7.52
CA TYR A 7 -13.78 22.06 6.69
C TYR A 7 -13.77 20.63 6.17
N LEU A 8 -13.55 20.49 4.86
CA LEU A 8 -13.25 19.21 4.22
C LEU A 8 -11.85 18.73 4.65
N ALA A 9 -11.71 17.47 5.02
CA ALA A 9 -10.39 16.85 5.04
C ALA A 9 -9.85 16.84 3.60
N GLY A 10 -8.54 16.84 3.46
CA GLY A 10 -7.89 16.73 2.17
C GLY A 10 -7.25 18.02 1.69
N SER A 11 -6.66 17.94 0.47
CA SER A 11 -6.05 19.08 -0.20
C SER A 11 -6.99 19.66 -1.25
N GLU A 12 -6.86 20.95 -1.54
CA GLU A 12 -7.61 21.59 -2.62
C GLU A 12 -7.27 20.98 -3.99
N THR A 13 -6.00 20.61 -4.16
CA THR A 13 -5.49 20.15 -5.46
C THR A 13 -5.98 18.75 -5.81
N ASP A 14 -5.76 17.77 -4.95
CA ASP A 14 -6.00 16.36 -5.29
C ASP A 14 -7.31 15.83 -4.72
N TRP A 15 -7.66 16.24 -3.51
CA TRP A 15 -8.82 15.69 -2.82
C TRP A 15 -10.13 16.06 -3.49
N LEU A 16 -10.34 17.36 -3.73
CA LEU A 16 -11.58 17.85 -4.34
C LEU A 16 -11.65 17.59 -5.83
N SER A 17 -10.51 17.62 -6.52
CA SER A 17 -10.46 17.49 -7.99
C SER A 17 -10.35 16.05 -8.48
N GLN A 18 -9.92 15.12 -7.63
CA GLN A 18 -9.62 13.74 -8.05
C GLN A 18 -10.22 12.69 -7.10
N HIS A 19 -9.90 12.73 -5.80
CA HIS A 19 -10.29 11.65 -4.88
C HIS A 19 -11.80 11.55 -4.63
N ILE A 20 -12.54 12.64 -4.78
CA ILE A 20 -14.01 12.66 -4.70
C ILE A 20 -14.62 12.49 -6.09
N VAL A 21 -14.10 13.23 -7.08
CA VAL A 21 -14.70 13.34 -8.41
C VAL A 21 -14.63 12.01 -9.17
N PHE A 22 -13.51 11.31 -9.15
CA PHE A 22 -13.39 10.06 -9.92
C PHE A 22 -14.29 8.94 -9.39
N PRO A 23 -14.32 8.61 -8.08
CA PRO A 23 -15.25 7.61 -7.58
C PRO A 23 -16.71 7.99 -7.81
N GLU A 24 -17.09 9.27 -7.69
CA GLU A 24 -18.43 9.73 -7.97
C GLU A 24 -18.79 9.55 -9.44
N TYR A 25 -17.91 9.96 -10.36
CA TYR A 25 -18.09 9.78 -11.78
C TYR A 25 -18.35 8.31 -12.16
N PHE A 26 -17.52 7.39 -11.65
CA PHE A 26 -17.66 5.96 -11.93
C PHE A 26 -18.94 5.37 -11.34
N ARG A 27 -19.31 5.80 -10.13
CA ARG A 27 -20.56 5.41 -9.51
C ARG A 27 -21.77 5.87 -10.33
N GLN A 28 -21.79 7.12 -10.82
CA GLN A 28 -22.84 7.66 -11.67
C GLN A 28 -22.92 6.91 -13.00
N LYS A 29 -21.78 6.69 -13.67
CA LYS A 29 -21.74 5.91 -14.92
C LYS A 29 -22.24 4.49 -14.74
N PHE A 30 -21.96 3.85 -13.62
CA PHE A 30 -22.52 2.55 -13.32
C PHE A 30 -24.07 2.59 -13.21
N TYR A 31 -24.64 3.59 -12.58
CA TYR A 31 -26.10 3.72 -12.48
C TYR A 31 -26.75 4.08 -13.81
N GLU A 32 -26.07 4.84 -14.66
CA GLU A 32 -26.58 5.20 -15.99
C GLU A 32 -26.55 4.02 -16.97
N THR A 33 -25.48 3.24 -16.94
CA THR A 33 -25.21 2.24 -18.00
C THR A 33 -25.33 0.80 -17.54
N GLY A 34 -25.33 0.52 -16.23
CA GLY A 34 -25.21 -0.81 -15.65
C GLY A 34 -23.82 -1.45 -15.85
N ASN A 35 -22.87 -0.75 -16.45
CA ASN A 35 -21.53 -1.24 -16.74
C ASN A 35 -20.55 -0.85 -15.65
N LEU A 36 -20.00 -1.84 -14.95
CA LEU A 36 -18.97 -1.64 -13.94
C LEU A 36 -17.60 -1.30 -14.55
N TRP A 37 -17.40 -1.62 -15.84
CA TRP A 37 -16.14 -1.52 -16.57
C TRP A 37 -16.32 -0.72 -17.87
N PRO A 38 -16.64 0.58 -17.80
CA PRO A 38 -16.69 1.39 -19.00
C PRO A 38 -15.30 1.44 -19.65
N ASP A 39 -15.24 1.45 -20.97
CA ASP A 39 -13.97 1.44 -21.70
C ASP A 39 -13.35 2.84 -21.77
N PHE A 40 -14.19 3.86 -21.79
CA PHE A 40 -13.78 5.23 -22.04
C PHE A 40 -14.60 6.25 -21.21
N ALA A 41 -13.91 7.23 -20.67
CA ALA A 41 -14.50 8.35 -19.92
C ALA A 41 -14.47 9.61 -20.80
N MET A 42 -15.59 9.90 -21.47
CA MET A 42 -15.70 11.03 -22.40
C MET A 42 -15.58 12.39 -21.71
N GLU A 43 -16.12 12.50 -20.50
CA GLU A 43 -16.23 13.76 -19.73
C GLU A 43 -15.00 14.07 -18.89
N LEU A 44 -14.07 13.12 -18.79
CA LEU A 44 -12.83 13.31 -17.99
C LEU A 44 -11.64 13.64 -18.88
N GLY A 45 -10.99 14.76 -18.62
CA GLY A 45 -9.73 15.15 -19.26
C GLY A 45 -9.76 15.25 -20.79
N GLY A 46 -10.93 15.59 -21.37
CA GLY A 46 -11.10 15.65 -22.83
C GLY A 46 -11.35 14.30 -23.49
N GLY A 47 -11.69 13.29 -22.72
CA GLY A 47 -11.90 11.91 -23.15
C GLY A 47 -10.63 11.06 -22.97
N GLN A 48 -10.71 10.09 -22.09
CA GLN A 48 -9.59 9.20 -21.76
C GLN A 48 -10.03 7.76 -21.58
N ASN A 49 -9.11 6.83 -21.85
CA ASN A 49 -9.27 5.45 -21.45
C ASN A 49 -9.41 5.37 -19.93
N ILE A 50 -10.42 4.64 -19.44
CA ILE A 50 -10.72 4.56 -18.01
C ILE A 50 -9.58 3.97 -17.19
N TRP A 51 -8.77 3.11 -17.78
CA TRP A 51 -7.64 2.49 -17.12
C TRP A 51 -6.53 3.47 -16.74
N ASN A 52 -6.51 4.67 -17.34
CA ASN A 52 -5.62 5.75 -16.94
C ASN A 52 -5.93 6.27 -15.53
N PHE A 53 -7.15 6.01 -15.03
CA PHE A 53 -7.58 6.37 -13.68
C PHE A 53 -7.34 5.26 -12.64
N ALA A 54 -6.76 4.13 -13.06
CA ALA A 54 -6.44 3.01 -12.16
C ALA A 54 -5.52 3.43 -11.00
N TYR A 55 -4.64 4.40 -11.22
CA TYR A 55 -3.78 4.99 -10.20
C TYR A 55 -4.57 5.56 -9.02
N TYR A 56 -5.75 6.11 -9.27
CA TYR A 56 -6.62 6.71 -8.26
C TYR A 56 -7.52 5.71 -7.53
N GLY A 57 -7.26 4.42 -7.67
CA GLY A 57 -8.01 3.37 -6.98
C GLY A 57 -9.36 3.07 -7.62
N LEU A 58 -9.46 3.09 -8.95
CA LEU A 58 -10.67 2.82 -9.74
C LEU A 58 -11.45 1.59 -9.25
N TYR A 59 -10.76 0.51 -8.91
CA TYR A 59 -11.36 -0.74 -8.40
C TYR A 59 -11.04 -0.99 -6.93
N ASN A 60 -10.73 0.05 -6.18
CA ASN A 60 -10.58 -0.08 -4.73
C ASN A 60 -11.86 -0.68 -4.15
N PRO A 61 -11.79 -1.83 -3.45
CA PRO A 61 -12.96 -2.51 -2.91
C PRO A 61 -13.82 -1.62 -2.01
N LEU A 62 -13.18 -0.69 -1.28
CA LEU A 62 -13.89 0.25 -0.42
C LEU A 62 -14.71 1.27 -1.23
N TYR A 63 -14.22 1.70 -2.40
CA TYR A 63 -14.99 2.59 -3.28
C TYR A 63 -16.10 1.85 -4.03
N LEU A 64 -15.87 0.61 -4.43
CA LEU A 64 -16.91 -0.22 -5.05
C LEU A 64 -18.09 -0.46 -4.11
N LEU A 65 -17.87 -0.53 -2.79
CA LEU A 65 -18.96 -0.62 -1.81
C LEU A 65 -19.87 0.61 -1.82
N SER A 66 -19.39 1.79 -2.25
CA SER A 66 -20.23 2.99 -2.38
C SER A 66 -21.37 2.82 -3.38
N PHE A 67 -21.22 1.90 -4.35
CA PHE A 67 -22.23 1.61 -5.37
C PHE A 67 -23.51 0.98 -4.75
N LEU A 68 -23.42 0.44 -3.54
CA LEU A 68 -24.56 -0.05 -2.78
C LEU A 68 -25.26 1.06 -1.97
N LEU A 69 -24.69 2.28 -1.95
CA LEU A 69 -25.14 3.40 -1.13
C LEU A 69 -25.37 4.65 -1.98
N PRO A 70 -26.33 4.63 -2.92
CA PRO A 70 -26.54 5.74 -3.87
C PRO A 70 -26.97 7.06 -3.20
N PHE A 71 -27.51 6.99 -1.99
CA PHE A 71 -28.01 8.11 -1.22
C PHE A 71 -26.94 8.82 -0.36
N VAL A 72 -25.71 8.28 -0.32
CA VAL A 72 -24.59 8.86 0.42
C VAL A 72 -23.76 9.74 -0.53
N ASP A 73 -23.53 10.98 -0.14
CA ASP A 73 -22.64 11.89 -0.86
C ASP A 73 -21.23 11.32 -0.91
N MET A 74 -20.56 11.37 -2.07
CA MET A 74 -19.24 10.79 -2.24
C MET A 74 -18.18 11.48 -1.39
N ALA A 75 -18.31 12.77 -1.12
CA ALA A 75 -17.38 13.48 -0.25
C ALA A 75 -17.45 12.96 1.19
N ASP A 76 -18.65 12.67 1.69
CA ASP A 76 -18.85 12.08 3.01
C ASP A 76 -18.38 10.63 3.04
N TYR A 77 -18.65 9.90 1.96
CA TYR A 77 -18.22 8.50 1.82
C TYR A 77 -16.69 8.36 1.83
N VAL A 78 -15.98 9.17 1.03
CA VAL A 78 -14.50 9.14 0.97
C VAL A 78 -13.89 9.48 2.31
N GLN A 79 -14.47 10.39 3.08
CA GLN A 79 -14.02 10.68 4.44
C GLN A 79 -14.26 9.52 5.40
N ALA A 80 -15.40 8.84 5.28
CA ALA A 80 -15.64 7.63 6.07
C ALA A 80 -14.63 6.52 5.72
N VAL A 81 -14.31 6.34 4.43
CA VAL A 81 -13.27 5.40 3.97
C VAL A 81 -11.89 5.80 4.52
N MET A 82 -11.57 7.09 4.55
CA MET A 82 -10.33 7.60 5.14
C MET A 82 -10.21 7.20 6.61
N LEU A 83 -11.22 7.49 7.41
CA LEU A 83 -11.23 7.14 8.84
C LEU A 83 -11.19 5.62 9.05
N LEU A 84 -11.98 4.87 8.27
CA LEU A 84 -11.99 3.41 8.32
C LEU A 84 -10.61 2.83 8.01
N THR A 85 -9.95 3.30 6.96
CA THR A 85 -8.60 2.89 6.57
C THR A 85 -7.59 3.17 7.68
N TRP A 86 -7.63 4.36 8.26
CA TRP A 86 -6.71 4.77 9.31
C TRP A 86 -6.89 3.94 10.58
N ILE A 87 -8.13 3.84 11.08
CA ILE A 87 -8.47 3.07 12.29
C ILE A 87 -8.17 1.57 12.08
N SER A 88 -8.58 1.00 10.94
CA SER A 88 -8.34 -0.41 10.65
C SER A 88 -6.86 -0.74 10.53
N SER A 89 -6.04 0.17 9.98
CA SER A 89 -4.58 0.01 9.95
C SER A 89 -4.00 -0.10 11.36
N GLY A 90 -4.43 0.75 12.28
CA GLY A 90 -3.98 0.69 13.69
C GLY A 90 -4.41 -0.60 14.38
N LEU A 91 -5.69 -0.98 14.24
CA LEU A 91 -6.23 -2.20 14.86
C LEU A 91 -5.59 -3.48 14.31
N LEU A 92 -5.38 -3.54 13.00
CA LEU A 92 -4.73 -4.68 12.34
C LEU A 92 -3.25 -4.76 12.73
N CYS A 93 -2.55 -3.63 12.81
CA CYS A 93 -1.16 -3.59 13.27
C CYS A 93 -1.04 -4.08 14.71
N TYR A 94 -1.88 -3.58 15.61
CA TYR A 94 -1.95 -4.06 16.99
C TYR A 94 -2.18 -5.58 17.06
N THR A 95 -3.15 -6.06 16.30
CA THR A 95 -3.51 -7.48 16.27
C THR A 95 -2.37 -8.34 15.71
N TRP A 96 -1.70 -7.87 14.66
CA TRP A 96 -0.55 -8.55 14.05
C TRP A 96 0.62 -8.67 15.03
N LEU A 97 1.00 -7.57 15.69
CA LEU A 97 2.07 -7.57 16.68
C LEU A 97 1.72 -8.47 17.88
N LYS A 98 0.47 -8.42 18.36
CA LYS A 98 0.02 -9.28 19.45
C LYS A 98 0.07 -10.77 19.09
N ASN A 99 -0.29 -11.12 17.86
CA ASN A 99 -0.17 -12.49 17.33
C ASN A 99 1.30 -12.91 17.17
N GLY A 100 2.22 -11.98 16.98
CA GLY A 100 3.67 -12.17 16.98
C GLY A 100 4.29 -12.33 18.37
N HIS A 101 3.46 -12.48 19.41
CA HIS A 101 3.86 -12.64 20.81
C HIS A 101 4.55 -11.44 21.46
N PHE A 102 4.40 -10.25 20.89
CA PHE A 102 4.79 -9.02 21.57
C PHE A 102 3.89 -8.76 22.79
N ARG A 103 4.43 -8.09 23.80
CA ARG A 103 3.64 -7.66 24.96
C ARG A 103 2.53 -6.71 24.52
N GLN A 104 1.49 -6.60 25.31
CA GLN A 104 0.32 -5.78 24.97
C GLN A 104 0.69 -4.31 24.79
N GLU A 105 1.53 -3.77 25.68
CA GLU A 105 2.01 -2.41 25.64
C GLU A 105 2.84 -2.15 24.36
N ASP A 106 3.78 -3.06 24.05
CA ASP A 106 4.63 -2.95 22.88
C ASP A 106 3.81 -2.99 21.58
N SER A 107 2.78 -3.87 21.53
CA SER A 107 1.85 -3.95 20.42
C SER A 107 1.03 -2.67 20.26
N PHE A 108 0.58 -2.08 21.36
CA PHE A 108 -0.16 -0.83 21.37
C PHE A 108 0.70 0.34 20.87
N PHE A 109 1.91 0.50 21.44
CA PHE A 109 2.81 1.56 21.01
C PHE A 109 3.28 1.36 19.57
N GLY A 110 3.53 0.13 19.11
CA GLY A 110 3.86 -0.16 17.71
C GLY A 110 2.74 0.24 16.75
N ALA A 111 1.48 -0.04 17.10
CA ALA A 111 0.33 0.39 16.31
C ALA A 111 0.17 1.92 16.30
N LEU A 112 0.37 2.57 17.44
CA LEU A 112 0.38 4.05 17.52
C LEU A 112 1.49 4.66 16.67
N LEU A 113 2.69 4.10 16.69
CA LEU A 113 3.81 4.55 15.85
C LEU A 113 3.46 4.46 14.37
N LEU A 114 2.75 3.42 13.93
CA LEU A 114 2.31 3.31 12.54
C LEU A 114 1.30 4.40 12.18
N ILE A 115 0.20 4.52 12.93
CA ILE A 115 -0.91 5.42 12.56
C ILE A 115 -0.58 6.90 12.80
N LEU A 116 0.32 7.20 13.74
CA LEU A 116 0.78 8.56 14.04
C LEU A 116 2.10 8.90 13.31
N SER A 117 2.61 7.99 12.46
CA SER A 117 3.76 8.33 11.63
C SER A 117 3.40 9.49 10.69
N GLY A 118 4.36 10.36 10.45
CA GLY A 118 4.18 11.53 9.58
C GLY A 118 3.58 11.15 8.21
N PRO A 119 4.13 10.12 7.48
CA PRO A 119 3.56 9.69 6.21
C PRO A 119 2.11 9.26 6.34
N THR A 120 1.80 8.44 7.34
CA THR A 120 0.43 7.94 7.51
C THR A 120 -0.54 9.08 7.78
N VAL A 121 -0.21 10.01 8.68
CA VAL A 121 -1.08 11.16 9.01
C VAL A 121 -1.22 12.08 7.80
N TYR A 122 -0.11 12.45 7.15
CA TYR A 122 -0.10 13.35 6.01
C TYR A 122 -0.93 12.77 4.85
N HIS A 123 -0.60 11.56 4.41
CA HIS A 123 -1.29 10.97 3.26
C HIS A 123 -2.74 10.55 3.56
N THR A 124 -3.05 10.15 4.79
CA THR A 124 -4.45 9.89 5.16
C THR A 124 -5.30 11.15 4.99
N SER A 125 -4.76 12.32 5.34
CA SER A 125 -5.51 13.58 5.27
C SER A 125 -5.47 14.26 3.91
N MET A 126 -4.41 14.04 3.10
CA MET A 126 -4.19 14.75 1.84
C MET A 126 -4.40 13.89 0.60
N GLN A 127 -3.94 12.63 0.64
CA GLN A 127 -3.87 11.74 -0.52
C GLN A 127 -4.14 10.29 -0.10
N ILE A 128 -5.39 9.98 0.20
CA ILE A 128 -5.81 8.68 0.76
C ILE A 128 -5.32 7.46 -0.03
N MET A 129 -5.13 7.58 -1.33
CA MET A 129 -4.66 6.47 -2.19
C MET A 129 -3.28 5.93 -1.77
N PHE A 130 -2.45 6.76 -1.13
CA PHE A 130 -1.10 6.37 -0.66
C PHE A 130 -1.15 5.45 0.57
N VAL A 131 -2.23 5.47 1.33
CA VAL A 131 -2.37 4.70 2.58
C VAL A 131 -3.50 3.67 2.54
N SER A 132 -4.39 3.75 1.56
CA SER A 132 -5.58 2.88 1.48
C SER A 132 -5.24 1.38 1.36
N TYR A 133 -4.06 1.02 0.86
CA TYR A 133 -3.58 -0.36 0.79
C TYR A 133 -3.09 -0.93 2.14
N MET A 134 -2.83 -0.07 3.13
CA MET A 134 -2.19 -0.45 4.41
C MET A 134 -2.97 -1.52 5.20
N PRO A 135 -4.31 -1.45 5.35
CA PRO A 135 -5.05 -2.52 6.02
C PRO A 135 -4.88 -3.88 5.33
N PHE A 136 -4.85 -3.88 3.99
CA PHE A 136 -4.69 -5.10 3.20
C PHE A 136 -3.26 -5.63 3.24
N LEU A 137 -2.25 -4.77 3.34
CA LEU A 137 -0.88 -5.17 3.63
C LEU A 137 -0.80 -5.89 4.98
N LEU A 138 -1.39 -5.32 6.03
CA LEU A 138 -1.40 -5.94 7.36
C LEU A 138 -2.15 -7.29 7.37
N LEU A 139 -3.27 -7.38 6.65
CA LEU A 139 -3.96 -8.67 6.44
C LEU A 139 -3.08 -9.67 5.68
N THR A 140 -2.29 -9.21 4.71
CA THR A 140 -1.34 -10.05 3.97
C THR A 140 -0.24 -10.58 4.89
N LEU A 141 0.34 -9.74 5.75
CA LEU A 141 1.35 -10.16 6.73
C LEU A 141 0.77 -11.16 7.75
N MET A 142 -0.41 -10.89 8.29
CA MET A 142 -1.12 -11.84 9.17
C MET A 142 -1.46 -13.15 8.45
N GLY A 143 -1.84 -13.06 7.17
CA GLY A 143 -2.07 -14.20 6.30
C GLY A 143 -0.82 -15.03 6.08
N TYR A 144 0.32 -14.37 5.91
CA TYR A 144 1.62 -15.00 5.78
C TYR A 144 1.99 -15.80 7.06
N ASP A 145 1.83 -15.20 8.23
CA ASP A 145 2.08 -15.87 9.51
C ASP A 145 1.19 -17.11 9.71
N ARG A 146 -0.09 -16.99 9.33
CA ARG A 146 -1.03 -18.15 9.36
C ARG A 146 -0.66 -19.22 8.36
N TYR A 147 -0.18 -18.82 7.19
CA TYR A 147 0.27 -19.75 6.17
C TYR A 147 1.50 -20.54 6.63
N VAL A 148 2.53 -19.83 7.11
CA VAL A 148 3.77 -20.45 7.60
C VAL A 148 3.53 -21.35 8.82
N SER A 149 2.65 -20.95 9.74
CA SER A 149 2.38 -21.70 10.97
C SER A 149 1.38 -22.83 10.82
N ARG A 150 0.36 -22.67 9.96
CA ARG A 150 -0.79 -23.59 9.89
C ARG A 150 -1.11 -24.10 8.48
N GLY A 151 -0.35 -23.71 7.46
CA GLY A 151 -0.61 -24.05 6.05
C GLY A 151 -1.87 -23.39 5.44
N LYS A 152 -2.50 -22.43 6.12
CA LYS A 152 -3.74 -21.78 5.67
C LYS A 152 -3.41 -20.58 4.79
N TYR A 153 -3.56 -20.74 3.48
CA TYR A 153 -3.16 -19.75 2.46
C TYR A 153 -4.23 -18.70 2.12
N GLY A 154 -5.51 -18.93 2.42
CA GLY A 154 -6.60 -18.08 1.95
C GLY A 154 -6.46 -16.59 2.33
N PHE A 155 -6.04 -16.28 3.56
CA PHE A 155 -5.84 -14.90 4.00
C PHE A 155 -4.66 -14.23 3.28
N LEU A 156 -3.58 -14.96 3.00
CA LEU A 156 -2.43 -14.43 2.27
C LEU A 156 -2.83 -14.12 0.82
N THR A 157 -3.52 -15.04 0.15
CA THR A 157 -4.01 -14.86 -1.22
C THR A 157 -5.00 -13.70 -1.31
N ALA A 158 -6.02 -13.69 -0.44
CA ALA A 158 -7.04 -12.64 -0.43
C ALA A 158 -6.46 -11.26 -0.06
N GLY A 159 -5.58 -11.20 0.94
CA GLY A 159 -4.92 -9.96 1.35
C GLY A 159 -4.09 -9.36 0.21
N THR A 160 -3.29 -10.19 -0.47
CA THR A 160 -2.49 -9.73 -1.62
C THR A 160 -3.39 -9.27 -2.77
N PHE A 161 -4.43 -10.02 -3.10
CA PHE A 161 -5.41 -9.64 -4.11
C PHE A 161 -6.05 -8.28 -3.82
N LEU A 162 -6.59 -8.09 -2.60
CA LEU A 162 -7.23 -6.85 -2.19
C LEU A 162 -6.24 -5.67 -2.13
N MET A 163 -5.00 -5.93 -1.71
CA MET A 163 -3.93 -4.93 -1.70
C MET A 163 -3.66 -4.40 -3.12
N VAL A 164 -3.55 -5.29 -4.11
CA VAL A 164 -3.32 -4.92 -5.51
C VAL A 164 -4.52 -4.17 -6.08
N LEU A 165 -5.76 -4.63 -5.82
CA LEU A 165 -6.98 -3.95 -6.28
C LEU A 165 -7.12 -2.55 -5.69
N THR A 166 -6.71 -2.36 -4.44
CA THR A 166 -6.80 -1.07 -3.77
C THR A 166 -5.86 -0.05 -4.38
N SER A 167 -4.62 -0.46 -4.65
CA SER A 167 -3.61 0.40 -5.27
C SER A 167 -2.51 -0.46 -5.87
N PHE A 168 -2.51 -0.61 -7.18
CA PHE A 168 -1.46 -1.39 -7.86
C PHE A 168 -0.07 -0.80 -7.64
N TYR A 169 0.04 0.54 -7.60
CA TYR A 169 1.31 1.25 -7.46
C TYR A 169 1.93 0.99 -6.07
N PHE A 170 1.17 1.24 -5.01
CA PHE A 170 1.66 1.04 -3.64
C PHE A 170 1.70 -0.44 -3.23
N ALA A 171 0.97 -1.32 -3.93
CA ALA A 171 1.08 -2.76 -3.75
C ALA A 171 2.48 -3.30 -4.05
N VAL A 172 3.25 -2.64 -4.92
CA VAL A 172 4.66 -3.00 -5.18
C VAL A 172 5.48 -2.89 -3.90
N GLY A 173 5.35 -1.77 -3.18
CA GLY A 173 5.98 -1.58 -1.86
C GLY A 173 5.47 -2.60 -0.83
N GLY A 174 4.16 -2.90 -0.85
CA GLY A 174 3.56 -3.91 0.01
C GLY A 174 4.09 -5.33 -0.25
N VAL A 175 4.28 -5.71 -1.51
CA VAL A 175 4.92 -6.98 -1.89
C VAL A 175 6.38 -7.01 -1.48
N ALA A 176 7.11 -5.91 -1.66
CA ALA A 176 8.50 -5.79 -1.19
C ALA A 176 8.58 -5.96 0.34
N ALA A 177 7.67 -5.33 1.10
CA ALA A 177 7.59 -5.51 2.55
C ALA A 177 7.29 -6.97 2.94
N LEU A 178 6.37 -7.64 2.25
CA LEU A 178 6.09 -9.07 2.45
C LEU A 178 7.32 -9.95 2.17
N LEU A 179 8.04 -9.68 1.08
CA LEU A 179 9.25 -10.42 0.73
C LEU A 179 10.33 -10.23 1.79
N VAL A 180 10.60 -9.00 2.21
CA VAL A 180 11.57 -8.69 3.29
C VAL A 180 11.17 -9.40 4.57
N TYR A 181 9.89 -9.30 4.97
CA TYR A 181 9.37 -9.97 6.16
C TYR A 181 9.56 -11.49 6.11
N GLY A 182 9.21 -12.10 4.98
CA GLY A 182 9.37 -13.54 4.79
C GLY A 182 10.84 -13.98 4.76
N LEU A 183 11.71 -13.19 4.13
CA LEU A 183 13.15 -13.47 4.08
C LEU A 183 13.84 -13.34 5.44
N CYS A 184 13.29 -12.56 6.38
CA CYS A 184 13.78 -12.55 7.77
C CYS A 184 13.60 -13.90 8.48
N GLY A 185 12.68 -14.74 7.98
CA GLY A 185 12.56 -16.15 8.35
C GLY A 185 13.59 -17.08 7.74
N TRP A 186 14.64 -16.55 7.07
CA TRP A 186 15.65 -17.32 6.34
C TRP A 186 16.27 -18.44 7.14
N LYS A 187 16.28 -19.64 6.55
CA LYS A 187 16.96 -20.80 7.10
C LYS A 187 18.22 -21.07 6.26
N LYS A 188 19.34 -21.37 6.91
CA LYS A 188 20.63 -21.65 6.24
C LYS A 188 20.51 -22.78 5.20
N GLU A 189 19.60 -23.72 5.42
CA GLU A 189 19.32 -24.84 4.52
C GLU A 189 18.85 -24.41 3.13
N TRP A 190 18.22 -23.21 3.03
CA TRP A 190 17.76 -22.67 1.74
C TRP A 190 18.91 -22.28 0.80
N ALA A 191 20.08 -21.99 1.35
CA ALA A 191 21.27 -21.63 0.59
C ALA A 191 22.11 -22.85 0.16
N SER A 192 21.64 -24.08 0.41
CA SER A 192 22.40 -25.29 0.08
C SER A 192 22.58 -25.49 -1.43
N SER A 193 21.62 -25.08 -2.26
CA SER A 193 21.74 -25.03 -3.71
C SER A 193 20.73 -24.03 -4.31
N PRO A 194 20.96 -23.51 -5.55
CA PRO A 194 20.02 -22.61 -6.22
C PRO A 194 18.61 -23.19 -6.38
N LEU A 195 18.51 -24.48 -6.66
CA LEU A 195 17.22 -25.18 -6.80
C LEU A 195 16.45 -25.26 -5.48
N VAL A 196 17.14 -25.52 -4.37
CA VAL A 196 16.55 -25.55 -3.04
C VAL A 196 16.08 -24.14 -2.66
N LEU A 197 16.85 -23.14 -3.00
CA LEU A 197 16.48 -21.73 -2.77
C LEU A 197 15.19 -21.39 -3.53
N ILE A 198 15.16 -21.59 -4.84
CA ILE A 198 13.98 -21.30 -5.68
C ILE A 198 12.75 -22.05 -5.17
N ARG A 199 12.88 -23.34 -4.87
CA ARG A 199 11.78 -24.16 -4.34
C ARG A 199 11.29 -23.65 -2.99
N SER A 200 12.19 -23.23 -2.12
CA SER A 200 11.85 -22.70 -0.80
C SER A 200 11.13 -21.36 -0.89
N LEU A 201 11.62 -20.46 -1.74
CA LEU A 201 10.97 -19.17 -2.00
C LEU A 201 9.59 -19.37 -2.64
N TRP A 202 9.50 -20.24 -3.66
CA TRP A 202 8.23 -20.57 -4.28
C TRP A 202 7.23 -21.08 -3.24
N ARG A 203 7.61 -22.09 -2.46
CA ARG A 203 6.77 -22.66 -1.41
C ARG A 203 6.32 -21.62 -0.38
N GLN A 204 7.10 -20.58 -0.14
CA GLN A 204 6.80 -19.57 0.84
C GLN A 204 5.84 -18.49 0.31
N PHE A 205 5.96 -18.14 -0.97
CA PHE A 205 5.26 -16.97 -1.52
C PHE A 205 4.21 -17.31 -2.59
N TYR A 206 4.06 -18.61 -3.01
CA TYR A 206 3.09 -18.95 -4.04
C TYR A 206 1.65 -18.47 -3.75
N PRO A 207 1.15 -18.43 -2.50
CA PRO A 207 -0.21 -17.95 -2.29
C PRO A 207 -0.35 -16.44 -2.55
N ALA A 208 0.70 -15.67 -2.24
CA ALA A 208 0.74 -14.25 -2.58
C ALA A 208 0.83 -14.06 -4.11
N PHE A 209 1.64 -14.89 -4.80
CA PHE A 209 1.70 -14.89 -6.25
C PHE A 209 0.33 -15.17 -6.89
N PHE A 210 -0.43 -16.15 -6.39
CA PHE A 210 -1.79 -16.40 -6.84
C PHE A 210 -2.75 -15.24 -6.54
N GLY A 211 -2.58 -14.54 -5.41
CA GLY A 211 -3.31 -13.31 -5.11
C GLY A 211 -3.05 -12.22 -6.16
N GLY A 212 -1.78 -12.06 -6.57
CA GLY A 212 -1.41 -11.18 -7.69
C GLY A 212 -2.00 -11.62 -9.03
N LEU A 213 -1.96 -12.92 -9.34
CA LEU A 213 -2.56 -13.47 -10.58
C LEU A 213 -4.07 -13.23 -10.65
N LEU A 214 -4.78 -13.34 -9.54
CA LEU A 214 -6.22 -13.00 -9.50
C LEU A 214 -6.49 -11.54 -9.87
N SER A 215 -5.51 -10.66 -9.72
CA SER A 215 -5.64 -9.24 -10.09
C SER A 215 -5.32 -8.97 -11.57
N PHE A 216 -4.98 -9.97 -12.39
CA PHE A 216 -4.59 -9.76 -13.78
C PHE A 216 -5.69 -9.19 -14.66
N PHE A 217 -6.96 -9.46 -14.34
CA PHE A 217 -8.09 -8.83 -15.05
C PHE A 217 -8.06 -7.29 -14.94
N TYR A 218 -7.43 -6.78 -13.89
CA TYR A 218 -7.23 -5.37 -13.63
C TYR A 218 -5.84 -4.88 -14.10
N LEU A 219 -4.78 -5.63 -13.75
CA LEU A 219 -3.39 -5.23 -14.04
C LEU A 219 -3.08 -5.22 -15.54
N VAL A 220 -3.61 -6.19 -16.31
CA VAL A 220 -3.27 -6.29 -17.74
C VAL A 220 -3.85 -5.11 -18.54
N PRO A 221 -5.17 -4.78 -18.47
CA PRO A 221 -5.69 -3.61 -19.15
C PRO A 221 -5.04 -2.31 -18.71
N MET A 222 -4.75 -2.16 -17.43
CA MET A 222 -4.05 -1.00 -16.88
C MET A 222 -2.64 -0.85 -17.46
N CYS A 223 -1.85 -1.93 -17.49
CA CYS A 223 -0.51 -1.90 -18.10
C CYS A 223 -0.57 -1.57 -19.58
N LEU A 224 -1.53 -2.13 -20.32
CA LEU A 224 -1.72 -1.83 -21.75
C LEU A 224 -2.09 -0.35 -21.96
N ALA A 225 -2.95 0.22 -21.12
CA ALA A 225 -3.30 1.63 -21.18
C ALA A 225 -2.10 2.54 -20.89
N MET A 226 -1.27 2.17 -19.90
CA MET A 226 -0.03 2.91 -19.60
C MET A 226 0.99 2.87 -20.74
N LEU A 227 1.13 1.73 -21.40
CA LEU A 227 2.02 1.59 -22.57
C LEU A 227 1.52 2.37 -23.79
N GLY A 228 0.22 2.61 -23.88
CA GLY A 228 -0.42 3.37 -24.99
C GLY A 228 -0.21 4.88 -24.95
N GLY A 229 0.51 5.42 -23.97
CA GLY A 229 1.03 6.78 -24.03
C GLY A 229 0.33 7.79 -23.13
N ARG A 230 0.59 7.75 -21.85
CA ARG A 230 0.46 8.91 -20.94
C ARG A 230 1.83 9.53 -20.60
N SER A 231 2.91 8.94 -21.07
CA SER A 231 4.26 9.38 -20.76
C SER A 231 4.72 10.45 -21.74
N GLU A 232 4.88 11.68 -21.26
CA GLU A 232 5.98 12.48 -21.75
C GLU A 232 7.25 11.65 -21.58
N GLU A 233 8.06 11.60 -22.65
CA GLU A 233 9.32 10.82 -22.68
C GLU A 233 10.36 11.37 -21.70
N ASN A 234 10.12 11.27 -20.43
CA ASN A 234 11.18 11.35 -19.44
C ASN A 234 11.88 9.99 -19.42
N SER A 235 12.88 9.82 -20.25
CA SER A 235 13.77 8.66 -20.23
C SER A 235 14.62 8.70 -18.97
N TYR A 236 14.09 8.20 -17.86
CA TYR A 236 14.90 7.96 -16.67
C TYR A 236 15.90 6.85 -16.95
N SER A 237 17.17 7.13 -16.72
CA SER A 237 18.21 6.10 -16.74
C SER A 237 18.01 5.14 -15.57
N LEU A 238 18.37 3.87 -15.73
CA LEU A 238 18.40 2.92 -14.61
C LEU A 238 19.26 3.40 -13.43
N THR A 239 20.30 4.21 -13.72
CA THR A 239 21.11 4.84 -12.69
C THR A 239 20.35 5.88 -11.89
N ASP A 240 19.47 6.65 -12.52
CA ASP A 240 18.66 7.69 -11.86
C ASP A 240 17.60 7.06 -10.94
N LEU A 241 17.14 5.84 -11.30
CA LEU A 241 16.17 5.07 -10.49
C LEU A 241 16.82 4.36 -9.30
N LEU A 242 18.11 4.01 -9.40
CA LEU A 242 18.79 3.18 -8.40
C LEU A 242 19.72 3.99 -7.49
N LEU A 243 20.23 5.13 -7.96
CA LEU A 243 21.17 5.96 -7.20
C LEU A 243 20.47 7.21 -6.68
N PRO A 244 20.52 7.49 -5.37
CA PRO A 244 19.91 8.69 -4.80
C PRO A 244 20.57 9.94 -5.36
N GLU A 245 19.81 10.76 -6.07
CA GLU A 245 20.23 12.11 -6.44
C GLU A 245 20.11 13.01 -5.21
N GLY A 246 21.24 13.42 -4.65
CA GLY A 246 21.29 14.39 -3.58
C GLY A 246 21.55 13.83 -2.19
N ASN A 247 21.31 14.65 -1.18
CA ASN A 247 21.59 14.32 0.22
C ASN A 247 20.47 13.43 0.79
N PRO A 248 20.73 12.14 1.13
CA PRO A 248 19.73 11.24 1.71
C PRO A 248 19.16 11.76 3.04
N LEU A 249 19.85 12.69 3.71
CA LEU A 249 19.33 13.34 4.90
C LEU A 249 18.11 14.24 4.60
N LYS A 250 17.88 14.65 3.34
CA LYS A 250 16.65 15.38 2.98
C LYS A 250 15.39 14.56 3.25
N LEU A 251 15.46 13.23 3.16
CA LEU A 251 14.34 12.34 3.54
C LEU A 251 13.91 12.51 5.00
N LEU A 252 14.82 12.91 5.90
CA LEU A 252 14.52 13.11 7.31
C LEU A 252 13.78 14.43 7.61
N TYR A 253 13.84 15.42 6.71
CA TYR A 253 13.15 16.71 6.89
C TYR A 253 12.22 17.08 5.74
N SER A 254 11.99 16.19 4.79
CA SER A 254 10.98 16.46 3.77
C SER A 254 9.59 16.49 4.41
N PRO A 255 8.63 17.27 3.88
CA PRO A 255 7.24 17.23 4.36
C PRO A 255 6.63 15.82 4.27
N TYR A 256 7.13 15.00 3.38
CA TYR A 256 6.75 13.59 3.23
C TYR A 256 7.45 12.70 4.25
N GLY A 257 8.49 13.19 4.84
CA GLY A 257 9.39 12.43 5.71
C GLY A 257 9.05 12.59 7.11
N MET A 258 9.01 13.04 8.03
CA MET A 258 8.60 12.70 9.12
C MET A 258 9.32 12.51 10.35
N GLY A 259 9.02 13.24 11.36
CA GLY A 259 9.61 13.16 12.70
C GLY A 259 9.63 11.73 13.28
N LEU A 260 8.61 10.92 13.03
CA LEU A 260 8.54 9.52 13.49
C LEU A 260 9.42 8.58 12.66
N THR A 261 9.69 8.91 11.40
CA THR A 261 10.65 8.15 10.60
C THR A 261 12.08 8.39 11.09
N ALA A 262 12.39 9.60 11.53
CA ALA A 262 13.66 9.89 12.18
C ALA A 262 13.82 9.10 13.51
N MET A 263 12.77 9.00 14.33
CA MET A 263 12.77 8.15 15.52
C MET A 263 12.91 6.66 15.16
N ALA A 264 12.20 6.19 14.12
CA ALA A 264 12.36 4.82 13.63
C ALA A 264 13.80 4.56 13.17
N ALA A 265 14.43 5.50 12.47
CA ALA A 265 15.83 5.41 12.07
C ALA A 265 16.78 5.38 13.27
N VAL A 266 16.51 6.17 14.32
CA VAL A 266 17.29 6.14 15.57
C VAL A 266 17.14 4.79 16.27
N VAL A 267 15.91 4.30 16.45
CA VAL A 267 15.63 2.98 17.03
C VAL A 267 16.34 1.88 16.25
N LEU A 268 16.35 2.00 14.93
CA LEU A 268 17.04 1.11 14.02
C LEU A 268 18.55 1.14 14.26
N CYS A 269 19.15 2.33 14.25
CA CYS A 269 20.59 2.48 14.53
C CYS A 269 20.95 1.86 15.88
N VAL A 270 20.15 2.13 16.92
CA VAL A 270 20.34 1.52 18.26
C VAL A 270 20.22 0.00 18.19
N SER A 271 19.24 -0.53 17.44
CA SER A 271 19.05 -1.99 17.31
C SER A 271 20.21 -2.68 16.58
N LEU A 272 20.90 -1.98 15.67
CA LEU A 272 22.08 -2.50 14.98
C LEU A 272 23.26 -2.76 15.94
N PHE A 273 23.36 -2.00 17.03
CA PHE A 273 24.37 -2.21 18.06
C PHE A 273 24.00 -3.32 19.06
N TYR A 274 22.71 -3.71 19.12
CA TYR A 274 22.26 -4.79 19.99
C TYR A 274 22.54 -6.16 19.34
N ARG A 275 23.52 -6.90 19.86
CA ARG A 275 24.06 -8.14 19.26
C ARG A 275 23.07 -9.31 19.05
N ARG A 276 21.86 -9.26 19.59
CA ARG A 276 20.93 -10.41 19.60
C ARG A 276 19.62 -10.22 18.82
N CYS A 277 19.44 -9.12 18.08
CA CYS A 277 18.19 -8.86 17.36
C CYS A 277 18.27 -9.41 15.93
N ARG A 278 17.44 -10.41 15.61
CA ARG A 278 17.27 -10.95 14.25
C ARG A 278 16.65 -9.91 13.34
N GLU A 279 15.79 -9.08 13.90
CA GLU A 279 15.06 -7.98 13.27
C GLU A 279 15.99 -6.87 12.77
N LYS A 280 17.23 -6.80 13.24
CA LYS A 280 18.22 -5.82 12.75
C LYS A 280 18.50 -5.94 11.25
N TYR A 281 18.46 -7.16 10.70
CA TYR A 281 18.67 -7.37 9.27
C TYR A 281 17.46 -6.89 8.45
N MET A 282 16.23 -7.10 8.96
CA MET A 282 15.01 -6.56 8.37
C MET A 282 15.05 -5.05 8.36
N ALA A 283 15.39 -4.48 9.47
CA ALA A 283 15.53 -3.06 9.66
C ALA A 283 16.59 -2.47 8.72
N ALA A 284 17.76 -3.12 8.58
CA ALA A 284 18.79 -2.71 7.64
C ALA A 284 18.32 -2.81 6.18
N CYS A 285 17.60 -3.89 5.81
CA CYS A 285 17.02 -4.03 4.47
C CYS A 285 15.98 -2.92 4.18
N VAL A 286 15.11 -2.60 5.13
CA VAL A 286 14.14 -1.51 4.97
C VAL A 286 14.84 -0.17 4.79
N CYS A 287 15.89 0.10 5.57
CA CYS A 287 16.67 1.33 5.40
C CYS A 287 17.38 1.40 4.04
N LEU A 288 17.95 0.28 3.58
CA LEU A 288 18.57 0.23 2.26
C LEU A 288 17.54 0.45 1.14
N LEU A 289 16.33 -0.11 1.28
CA LEU A 289 15.24 0.10 0.32
C LEU A 289 14.78 1.56 0.29
N LEU A 290 14.71 2.23 1.46
CA LEU A 290 14.36 3.66 1.54
C LEU A 290 15.42 4.58 0.95
N LEU A 291 16.65 4.10 0.75
CA LEU A 291 17.72 4.85 0.07
C LEU A 291 17.65 4.74 -1.46
N VAL A 292 16.82 3.84 -1.99
CA VAL A 292 16.64 3.67 -3.44
C VAL A 292 15.52 4.60 -3.90
N PRO A 293 15.77 5.56 -4.82
CA PRO A 293 14.77 6.53 -5.28
C PRO A 293 13.49 5.90 -5.84
N ALA A 294 13.62 4.73 -6.46
CA ALA A 294 12.47 3.99 -6.99
C ALA A 294 11.59 3.36 -5.89
N ALA A 295 12.04 3.35 -4.63
CA ALA A 295 11.34 2.77 -3.50
C ALA A 295 10.92 3.83 -2.45
N SER A 296 11.37 5.05 -2.59
CA SER A 296 11.03 6.23 -1.78
C SER A 296 10.00 7.09 -2.50
#